data_31be2e5dac66916d7bd5b5e899c12f51
#
_entry.id   31be2e5dac66916d7bd5b5e899c12f51
#
_cell.length_a   1.000
_cell.length_b   1.000
_cell.length_c   1.000
_cell.angle_alpha   90.00
_cell.angle_beta   90.00
_cell.angle_gamma   90.00
#
_symmetry.space_group_name_H-M   'P 1'
#
loop_
_entity.id
_entity.type
_entity.pdbx_description
1 polymer ?
#
loop_
_entity_poly.entity_id
_entity_poly.type
_entity_poly.pdbx_seq_one_letter_code
_entity_poly.pdbx_strand_id
1 'polypeptide(L)'
;GATVAAVYGTFSAANSIALFDMGYQWWVFVLCFFAEDLCYYVYHRISHELRWFWASHVVHHSSQHFNLSTALRQTWTHFMSMGFLFWLPLILIGFPPDMVLFFHGVSLVYQFWPHTELIDRIGPLEWVFNSPSHHRVHHATNPKYLDSNYAGVLIIWDRLFGTFVEEDPEDPPRYGILGNLNSFNPLRIAFAEWGTIIQDVRGAKSGREIFMFLMGPPGWSPDGSRQTTASVKEAWAKSITEPALAEEELAPVAMQAAE
;
A
#
# COMPACT_ATOMS: atom_id res chain seq x y z
N GLY A 1 2.75 3.45 -24.31
CA GLY A 1 3.04 2.76 -25.56
C GLY A 1 3.08 1.23 -25.40
N ALA A 2 4.26 0.61 -25.56
CA ALA A 2 4.41 -0.86 -25.62
C ALA A 2 3.83 -1.62 -24.40
N THR A 3 4.05 -1.11 -23.19
CA THR A 3 3.52 -1.72 -21.94
C THR A 3 1.99 -1.76 -21.94
N VAL A 4 1.35 -0.65 -22.30
CA VAL A 4 -0.13 -0.58 -22.37
C VAL A 4 -0.67 -1.55 -23.42
N ALA A 5 -0.03 -1.63 -24.58
CA ALA A 5 -0.41 -2.58 -25.63
C ALA A 5 -0.24 -4.04 -25.18
N ALA A 6 0.82 -4.36 -24.44
CA ALA A 6 1.04 -5.71 -23.88
C ALA A 6 -0.01 -6.07 -22.83
N VAL A 7 -0.36 -5.15 -21.92
CA VAL A 7 -1.42 -5.38 -20.91
C VAL A 7 -2.77 -5.55 -21.61
N TYR A 8 -3.12 -4.68 -22.55
CA TYR A 8 -4.37 -4.79 -23.31
C TYR A 8 -4.44 -6.10 -24.10
N GLY A 9 -3.34 -6.51 -24.76
CA GLY A 9 -3.25 -7.77 -25.48
C GLY A 9 -3.45 -8.98 -24.55
N THR A 10 -2.85 -8.98 -23.35
CA THR A 10 -3.03 -10.01 -22.33
C THR A 10 -4.49 -10.07 -21.87
N PHE A 11 -5.11 -8.92 -21.60
CA PHE A 11 -6.51 -8.84 -21.18
C PHE A 11 -7.46 -9.29 -22.29
N SER A 12 -7.21 -8.90 -23.54
CA SER A 12 -8.01 -9.34 -24.68
C SER A 12 -7.92 -10.84 -24.91
N ALA A 13 -6.72 -11.43 -24.76
CA ALA A 13 -6.54 -12.88 -24.85
C ALA A 13 -7.26 -13.60 -23.70
N ALA A 14 -7.18 -13.11 -22.47
CA ALA A 14 -7.89 -13.68 -21.33
C ALA A 14 -9.42 -13.54 -21.48
N ASN A 15 -9.91 -12.43 -22.03
CA ASN A 15 -11.34 -12.22 -22.27
C ASN A 15 -11.92 -13.22 -23.28
N SER A 16 -11.14 -13.72 -24.22
CA SER A 16 -11.61 -14.75 -25.18
C SER A 16 -12.01 -16.08 -24.52
N ILE A 17 -11.59 -16.33 -23.28
CA ILE A 17 -11.95 -17.50 -22.47
C ILE A 17 -12.75 -17.11 -21.22
N ALA A 18 -13.33 -15.93 -21.20
CA ALA A 18 -14.12 -15.44 -20.08
C ALA A 18 -15.35 -16.33 -19.82
N LEU A 19 -15.76 -16.37 -18.53
CA LEU A 19 -16.91 -17.18 -18.10
C LEU A 19 -18.25 -16.61 -18.60
N PHE A 20 -18.31 -15.29 -18.73
CA PHE A 20 -19.51 -14.59 -19.15
C PHE A 20 -19.15 -13.51 -20.19
N ASP A 21 -20.15 -13.01 -20.91
CA ASP A 21 -20.08 -11.75 -21.65
C ASP A 21 -20.95 -10.73 -20.90
N MET A 22 -20.29 -9.88 -20.08
CA MET A 22 -20.98 -8.90 -19.26
C MET A 22 -21.54 -7.73 -20.10
N GLY A 23 -20.92 -7.45 -21.26
CA GLY A 23 -21.32 -6.35 -22.14
C GLY A 23 -21.16 -4.95 -21.53
N TYR A 24 -21.94 -3.97 -22.04
CA TYR A 24 -21.77 -2.54 -21.70
C TYR A 24 -23.05 -1.90 -21.14
N GLN A 25 -23.91 -2.66 -20.47
CA GLN A 25 -25.11 -2.14 -19.81
C GLN A 25 -24.70 -1.24 -18.62
N TRP A 26 -25.50 -0.23 -18.31
CA TRP A 26 -25.19 0.75 -17.25
C TRP A 26 -24.85 0.11 -15.90
N TRP A 27 -25.53 -0.97 -15.53
CA TRP A 27 -25.27 -1.67 -14.26
C TRP A 27 -23.91 -2.41 -14.26
N VAL A 28 -23.40 -2.83 -15.45
CA VAL A 28 -22.06 -3.42 -15.59
C VAL A 28 -20.99 -2.38 -15.31
N PHE A 29 -21.18 -1.12 -15.73
CA PHE A 29 -20.27 -0.03 -15.37
C PHE A 29 -20.22 0.17 -13.86
N VAL A 30 -21.37 0.16 -13.17
CA VAL A 30 -21.44 0.29 -11.71
C VAL A 30 -20.70 -0.87 -11.03
N LEU A 31 -20.98 -2.11 -11.44
CA LEU A 31 -20.30 -3.29 -10.90
C LEU A 31 -18.78 -3.26 -11.17
N CYS A 32 -18.38 -2.88 -12.39
CA CYS A 32 -16.97 -2.80 -12.77
C CYS A 32 -16.23 -1.76 -11.94
N PHE A 33 -16.83 -0.60 -11.64
CA PHE A 33 -16.24 0.40 -10.77
C PHE A 33 -15.92 -0.18 -9.38
N PHE A 34 -16.89 -0.80 -8.71
CA PHE A 34 -16.66 -1.39 -7.39
C PHE A 34 -15.68 -2.56 -7.43
N ALA A 35 -15.75 -3.40 -8.46
CA ALA A 35 -14.89 -4.55 -8.61
C ALA A 35 -13.44 -4.14 -8.91
N GLU A 36 -13.24 -3.11 -9.74
CA GLU A 36 -11.92 -2.55 -10.02
C GLU A 36 -11.30 -1.89 -8.79
N ASP A 37 -12.07 -1.08 -8.06
CA ASP A 37 -11.58 -0.41 -6.87
C ASP A 37 -11.24 -1.42 -5.74
N LEU A 38 -11.99 -2.52 -5.63
CA LEU A 38 -11.63 -3.65 -4.75
C LEU A 38 -10.34 -4.34 -5.22
N CYS A 39 -10.18 -4.59 -6.52
CA CYS A 39 -8.94 -5.15 -7.06
C CYS A 39 -7.74 -4.23 -6.79
N TYR A 40 -7.93 -2.91 -6.94
CA TYR A 40 -6.92 -1.93 -6.59
C TYR A 40 -6.55 -2.01 -5.10
N TYR A 41 -7.53 -2.04 -4.19
CA TYR A 41 -7.30 -2.21 -2.76
C TYR A 41 -6.46 -3.46 -2.46
N VAL A 42 -6.84 -4.61 -3.02
CA VAL A 42 -6.12 -5.88 -2.82
C VAL A 42 -4.69 -5.79 -3.37
N TYR A 43 -4.53 -5.28 -4.59
CA TYR A 43 -3.21 -5.07 -5.20
C TYR A 43 -2.33 -4.14 -4.36
N HIS A 44 -2.90 -3.03 -3.90
CA HIS A 44 -2.19 -2.02 -3.12
C HIS A 44 -1.73 -2.57 -1.77
N ARG A 45 -2.62 -3.26 -1.05
CA ARG A 45 -2.32 -3.97 0.19
C ARG A 45 -1.21 -5.00 0.00
N ILE A 46 -1.31 -5.86 -1.00
CA ILE A 46 -0.27 -6.87 -1.32
C ILE A 46 1.06 -6.19 -1.70
N SER A 47 1.00 -5.02 -2.34
CA SER A 47 2.20 -4.25 -2.68
C SER A 47 2.95 -3.71 -1.45
N HIS A 48 2.31 -3.63 -0.29
CA HIS A 48 2.95 -3.34 0.99
C HIS A 48 3.37 -4.60 1.75
N GLU A 49 2.58 -5.67 1.69
CA GLU A 49 2.79 -6.87 2.49
C GLU A 49 3.81 -7.84 1.88
N LEU A 50 3.99 -7.84 0.54
CA LEU A 50 4.90 -8.74 -0.17
C LEU A 50 6.03 -7.98 -0.86
N ARG A 51 7.27 -8.36 -0.53
CA ARG A 51 8.48 -7.66 -0.97
C ARG A 51 8.62 -7.55 -2.49
N TRP A 52 8.19 -8.55 -3.26
CA TRP A 52 8.21 -8.52 -4.73
C TRP A 52 7.44 -7.35 -5.31
N PHE A 53 6.23 -7.10 -4.80
CA PHE A 53 5.39 -6.00 -5.24
C PHE A 53 5.83 -4.67 -4.63
N TRP A 54 6.28 -4.70 -3.37
CA TRP A 54 6.89 -3.55 -2.70
C TRP A 54 8.07 -2.98 -3.48
N ALA A 55 8.91 -3.82 -4.10
CA ALA A 55 10.07 -3.37 -4.89
C ALA A 55 9.70 -2.41 -6.04
N SER A 56 8.48 -2.51 -6.56
CA SER A 56 7.92 -1.50 -7.47
C SER A 56 7.27 -0.34 -6.73
N HIS A 57 6.50 -0.62 -5.68
CA HIS A 57 5.67 0.37 -5.00
C HIS A 57 6.46 1.31 -4.09
N VAL A 58 7.59 0.87 -3.54
CA VAL A 58 8.49 1.68 -2.71
C VAL A 58 8.95 2.99 -3.37
N VAL A 59 9.00 3.03 -4.70
CA VAL A 59 9.33 4.25 -5.46
C VAL A 59 8.37 5.38 -5.11
N HIS A 60 7.08 5.06 -5.04
CA HIS A 60 6.01 6.00 -4.69
C HIS A 60 6.15 6.50 -3.24
N HIS A 61 6.40 5.61 -2.29
CA HIS A 61 6.56 5.92 -0.86
C HIS A 61 7.92 6.56 -0.50
N SER A 62 8.92 6.52 -1.38
CA SER A 62 10.28 6.97 -1.06
C SER A 62 10.44 8.49 -0.91
N SER A 63 9.39 9.28 -1.13
CA SER A 63 9.41 10.72 -0.91
C SER A 63 9.30 11.06 0.58
N GLN A 64 10.21 11.90 1.08
CA GLN A 64 10.14 12.46 2.44
C GLN A 64 9.30 13.75 2.50
N HIS A 65 8.68 14.14 1.39
CA HIS A 65 7.74 15.24 1.27
C HIS A 65 6.44 14.71 0.66
N PHE A 66 5.32 15.22 1.13
CA PHE A 66 4.00 14.80 0.66
C PHE A 66 3.31 15.97 -0.05
N ASN A 67 3.12 15.83 -1.35
CA ASN A 67 2.47 16.83 -2.19
C ASN A 67 2.10 16.20 -3.55
N LEU A 68 1.47 16.96 -4.44
CA LEU A 68 1.02 16.48 -5.76
C LEU A 68 2.16 15.89 -6.62
N SER A 69 3.43 16.29 -6.41
CA SER A 69 4.55 15.64 -7.12
C SER A 69 4.83 14.22 -6.62
N THR A 70 4.44 13.90 -5.39
CA THR A 70 4.49 12.52 -4.87
C THR A 70 3.53 11.61 -5.64
N ALA A 71 2.33 12.10 -5.99
CA ALA A 71 1.40 11.38 -6.86
C ALA A 71 2.00 11.03 -8.22
N LEU A 72 2.86 11.90 -8.78
CA LEU A 72 3.53 11.69 -10.05
C LEU A 72 4.79 10.81 -9.95
N ARG A 73 5.22 10.46 -8.73
CA ARG A 73 6.34 9.56 -8.49
C ARG A 73 5.91 8.12 -8.72
N GLN A 74 5.66 7.78 -9.98
CA GLN A 74 5.22 6.45 -10.39
C GLN A 74 6.40 5.53 -10.67
N THR A 75 6.22 4.24 -10.40
CA THR A 75 7.25 3.24 -10.64
C THR A 75 7.47 2.97 -12.14
N TRP A 76 8.73 2.77 -12.53
CA TRP A 76 9.09 2.29 -13.88
C TRP A 76 9.09 0.77 -13.97
N THR A 77 9.01 0.09 -12.83
CA THR A 77 9.18 -1.37 -12.71
C THR A 77 7.86 -2.11 -12.47
N HIS A 78 6.71 -1.44 -12.63
CA HIS A 78 5.39 -2.05 -12.45
C HIS A 78 5.19 -3.29 -13.33
N PHE A 79 5.71 -3.27 -14.57
CA PHE A 79 5.64 -4.44 -15.45
C PHE A 79 6.49 -5.61 -14.93
N MET A 80 7.65 -5.33 -14.29
CA MET A 80 8.50 -6.35 -13.67
C MET A 80 7.78 -7.05 -12.51
N SER A 81 7.05 -6.31 -11.70
CA SER A 81 6.26 -6.90 -10.59
C SER A 81 5.04 -7.68 -11.08
N MET A 82 4.64 -7.52 -12.36
CA MET A 82 3.44 -8.12 -12.95
C MET A 82 2.15 -7.74 -12.21
N GLY A 83 2.12 -6.58 -11.57
CA GLY A 83 0.97 -6.11 -10.79
C GLY A 83 -0.33 -6.05 -11.58
N PHE A 84 -0.28 -5.81 -12.91
CA PHE A 84 -1.46 -5.80 -13.77
C PHE A 84 -2.25 -7.12 -13.76
N LEU A 85 -1.64 -8.24 -13.34
CA LEU A 85 -2.32 -9.53 -13.24
C LEU A 85 -3.43 -9.56 -12.18
N PHE A 86 -3.44 -8.63 -11.23
CA PHE A 86 -4.51 -8.53 -10.24
C PHE A 86 -5.88 -8.20 -10.83
N TRP A 87 -5.92 -7.62 -12.03
CA TRP A 87 -7.17 -7.34 -12.76
C TRP A 87 -7.63 -8.49 -13.66
N LEU A 88 -6.81 -9.54 -13.88
CA LEU A 88 -7.20 -10.70 -14.67
C LEU A 88 -8.49 -11.39 -14.18
N PRO A 89 -8.78 -11.53 -12.88
CA PRO A 89 -10.03 -12.10 -12.42
C PRO A 89 -11.25 -11.38 -12.98
N LEU A 90 -11.23 -10.06 -13.10
CA LEU A 90 -12.33 -9.28 -13.68
C LEU A 90 -12.53 -9.62 -15.16
N ILE A 91 -11.43 -9.71 -15.89
CA ILE A 91 -11.44 -10.06 -17.31
C ILE A 91 -11.97 -11.48 -17.52
N LEU A 92 -11.52 -12.44 -16.68
CA LEU A 92 -11.98 -13.83 -16.74
C LEU A 92 -13.43 -14.02 -16.32
N ILE A 93 -13.97 -13.18 -15.45
CA ILE A 93 -15.40 -13.13 -15.14
C ILE A 93 -16.20 -12.66 -16.39
N GLY A 94 -15.63 -11.75 -17.18
CA GLY A 94 -16.23 -11.29 -18.44
C GLY A 94 -16.45 -9.77 -18.54
N PHE A 95 -15.84 -8.98 -17.66
CA PHE A 95 -15.81 -7.53 -17.84
C PHE A 95 -14.98 -7.17 -19.08
N PRO A 96 -15.45 -6.26 -19.95
CA PRO A 96 -14.69 -5.81 -21.10
C PRO A 96 -13.32 -5.21 -20.69
N PRO A 97 -12.21 -5.60 -21.35
CA PRO A 97 -10.87 -5.09 -21.04
C PRO A 97 -10.73 -3.58 -21.04
N ASP A 98 -11.38 -2.91 -21.99
CA ASP A 98 -11.39 -1.45 -22.11
C ASP A 98 -12.15 -0.79 -20.96
N MET A 99 -13.25 -1.38 -20.47
CA MET A 99 -13.99 -0.91 -19.30
C MET A 99 -13.14 -1.03 -18.03
N VAL A 100 -12.47 -2.15 -17.82
CA VAL A 100 -11.58 -2.33 -16.66
C VAL A 100 -10.44 -1.32 -16.70
N LEU A 101 -9.78 -1.13 -17.85
CA LEU A 101 -8.73 -0.13 -18.02
C LEU A 101 -9.24 1.31 -17.87
N PHE A 102 -10.46 1.59 -18.30
CA PHE A 102 -11.10 2.88 -18.09
C PHE A 102 -11.25 3.19 -16.59
N PHE A 103 -11.83 2.27 -15.81
CA PHE A 103 -12.00 2.49 -14.37
C PHE A 103 -10.67 2.52 -13.63
N HIS A 104 -9.69 1.74 -14.04
CA HIS A 104 -8.32 1.85 -13.53
C HIS A 104 -7.75 3.27 -13.78
N GLY A 105 -7.96 3.82 -14.98
CA GLY A 105 -7.60 5.21 -15.27
C GLY A 105 -8.33 6.23 -14.41
N VAL A 106 -9.63 6.04 -14.18
CA VAL A 106 -10.46 6.89 -13.28
C VAL A 106 -9.90 6.83 -11.84
N SER A 107 -9.58 5.64 -11.36
CA SER A 107 -8.98 5.43 -10.03
C SER A 107 -7.65 6.18 -9.90
N LEU A 108 -6.74 6.08 -10.88
CA LEU A 108 -5.46 6.80 -10.87
C LEU A 108 -5.63 8.32 -10.90
N VAL A 109 -6.59 8.84 -11.67
CA VAL A 109 -6.92 10.28 -11.69
C VAL A 109 -7.48 10.74 -10.35
N TYR A 110 -8.38 9.94 -9.76
CA TYR A 110 -8.87 10.24 -8.41
C TYR A 110 -7.74 10.31 -7.40
N GLN A 111 -6.83 9.35 -7.39
CA GLN A 111 -5.72 9.26 -6.44
C GLN A 111 -4.71 10.41 -6.54
N PHE A 112 -4.76 11.23 -7.59
CA PHE A 112 -3.86 12.38 -7.71
C PHE A 112 -4.12 13.45 -6.64
N TRP A 113 -5.37 13.86 -6.44
CA TRP A 113 -5.71 14.97 -5.55
C TRP A 113 -5.52 14.69 -4.04
N PRO A 114 -5.63 13.44 -3.51
CA PRO A 114 -5.38 13.19 -2.10
C PRO A 114 -3.92 13.41 -1.66
N HIS A 115 -2.98 13.53 -2.58
CA HIS A 115 -1.58 13.79 -2.26
C HIS A 115 -1.33 15.26 -1.90
N THR A 116 -1.91 15.73 -0.80
CA THR A 116 -1.73 17.12 -0.35
C THR A 116 -1.86 17.26 1.17
N GLU A 117 -1.10 18.18 1.73
CA GLU A 117 -1.21 18.64 3.12
C GLU A 117 -2.08 19.90 3.25
N LEU A 118 -2.54 20.47 2.11
CA LEU A 118 -3.33 21.71 2.10
C LEU A 118 -4.81 21.51 2.48
N ILE A 119 -5.31 20.28 2.35
CA ILE A 119 -6.69 19.92 2.70
C ILE A 119 -6.61 19.04 3.95
N ASP A 120 -7.18 19.50 5.02
CA ASP A 120 -7.19 18.78 6.29
C ASP A 120 -8.17 17.59 6.20
N ARG A 121 -9.47 17.84 6.30
CA ARG A 121 -10.53 16.82 6.23
C ARG A 121 -11.65 17.28 5.30
N ILE A 122 -12.35 16.31 4.70
CA ILE A 122 -13.49 16.56 3.83
C ILE A 122 -14.84 16.22 4.50
N GLY A 123 -14.83 16.01 5.82
CA GLY A 123 -16.02 15.78 6.62
C GLY A 123 -16.71 14.42 6.35
N PRO A 124 -18.06 14.36 6.30
CA PRO A 124 -18.79 13.09 6.19
C PRO A 124 -18.44 12.24 4.95
N LEU A 125 -17.90 12.84 3.89
CA LEU A 125 -17.46 12.10 2.70
C LEU A 125 -16.34 11.12 3.00
N GLU A 126 -15.56 11.33 4.06
CA GLU A 126 -14.49 10.43 4.54
C GLU A 126 -14.99 9.08 5.06
N TRP A 127 -16.29 8.92 5.26
CA TRP A 127 -16.85 7.61 5.55
C TRP A 127 -16.83 6.65 4.35
N VAL A 128 -16.88 7.21 3.15
CA VAL A 128 -16.99 6.45 1.89
C VAL A 128 -15.76 6.60 1.03
N PHE A 129 -15.22 7.80 0.91
CA PHE A 129 -14.16 8.12 -0.03
C PHE A 129 -12.80 8.27 0.66
N ASN A 130 -11.76 7.85 -0.03
CA ASN A 130 -10.39 8.14 0.35
C ASN A 130 -10.12 9.65 0.25
N SER A 131 -9.49 10.23 1.27
CA SER A 131 -9.24 11.67 1.40
C SER A 131 -7.76 11.96 1.59
N PRO A 132 -7.32 13.24 1.53
CA PRO A 132 -5.96 13.62 1.88
C PRO A 132 -5.55 13.15 3.28
N SER A 133 -6.42 13.25 4.28
CA SER A 133 -6.16 12.77 5.64
C SER A 133 -5.86 11.26 5.67
N HIS A 134 -6.69 10.45 4.99
CA HIS A 134 -6.47 9.00 4.90
C HIS A 134 -5.17 8.66 4.17
N HIS A 135 -4.87 9.40 3.10
CA HIS A 135 -3.71 9.12 2.25
C HIS A 135 -2.40 9.62 2.87
N ARG A 136 -2.43 10.67 3.70
CA ARG A 136 -1.30 11.08 4.55
C ARG A 136 -0.91 9.96 5.52
N VAL A 137 -1.90 9.34 6.18
CA VAL A 137 -1.69 8.18 7.05
C VAL A 137 -1.07 7.03 6.28
N HIS A 138 -1.58 6.73 5.06
CA HIS A 138 -1.05 5.68 4.21
C HIS A 138 0.44 5.89 3.87
N HIS A 139 0.87 7.11 3.59
CA HIS A 139 2.27 7.45 3.28
C HIS A 139 3.17 7.62 4.49
N ALA A 140 2.62 7.49 5.71
CA ALA A 140 3.35 7.77 6.92
C ALA A 140 4.22 6.61 7.41
N THR A 141 5.35 6.94 8.02
CA THR A 141 6.28 6.00 8.66
C THR A 141 6.11 5.90 10.18
N ASN A 142 5.14 6.64 10.76
CA ASN A 142 4.79 6.51 12.17
C ASN A 142 4.36 5.07 12.45
N PRO A 143 4.83 4.41 13.52
CA PRO A 143 4.56 2.99 13.77
C PRO A 143 3.07 2.62 13.72
N LYS A 144 2.17 3.46 14.25
CA LYS A 144 0.73 3.20 14.25
C LYS A 144 0.10 3.27 12.84
N TYR A 145 0.72 3.99 11.91
CA TYR A 145 0.21 4.22 10.55
C TYR A 145 0.74 3.25 9.51
N LEU A 146 1.88 2.57 9.78
CA LEU A 146 2.46 1.64 8.82
C LEU A 146 1.43 0.62 8.34
N ASP A 147 1.45 0.34 7.05
CA ASP A 147 0.59 -0.67 6.40
C ASP A 147 -0.90 -0.48 6.76
N SER A 148 -1.45 0.69 6.41
CA SER A 148 -2.85 1.06 6.60
C SER A 148 -3.38 1.92 5.45
N ASN A 149 -4.71 2.07 5.33
CA ASN A 149 -5.41 2.93 4.39
C ASN A 149 -5.03 2.71 2.92
N TYR A 150 -5.20 1.47 2.42
CA TYR A 150 -4.80 1.07 1.07
C TYR A 150 -5.78 1.48 -0.05
N ALA A 151 -6.91 2.10 0.30
CA ALA A 151 -7.94 2.44 -0.67
C ALA A 151 -7.43 3.32 -1.82
N GLY A 152 -7.89 3.03 -3.04
CA GLY A 152 -7.79 3.94 -4.17
C GLY A 152 -8.82 5.06 -4.08
N VAL A 153 -10.09 4.72 -4.33
CA VAL A 153 -11.22 5.67 -4.30
C VAL A 153 -12.06 5.48 -3.04
N LEU A 154 -12.44 4.26 -2.70
CA LEU A 154 -13.40 3.96 -1.64
C LEU A 154 -12.72 3.44 -0.37
N ILE A 155 -12.65 4.26 0.68
CA ILE A 155 -12.10 3.90 1.99
C ILE A 155 -12.92 2.82 2.71
N ILE A 156 -14.08 2.48 2.20
CA ILE A 156 -14.94 1.42 2.74
C ILE A 156 -14.24 0.07 2.78
N TRP A 157 -13.30 -0.21 1.87
CA TRP A 157 -12.53 -1.45 1.87
C TRP A 157 -11.62 -1.54 3.08
N ASP A 158 -10.91 -0.45 3.42
CA ASP A 158 -10.09 -0.42 4.63
C ASP A 158 -10.91 -0.61 5.89
N ARG A 159 -12.10 -0.01 5.96
CA ARG A 159 -13.02 -0.21 7.09
C ARG A 159 -13.53 -1.64 7.17
N LEU A 160 -13.87 -2.24 6.03
CA LEU A 160 -14.38 -3.61 5.95
C LEU A 160 -13.32 -4.65 6.32
N PHE A 161 -12.08 -4.45 5.86
CA PHE A 161 -10.98 -5.39 6.08
C PHE A 161 -10.09 -5.05 7.28
N GLY A 162 -10.44 -4.03 8.06
CA GLY A 162 -9.77 -3.68 9.31
C GLY A 162 -8.38 -3.04 9.12
N THR A 163 -8.14 -2.41 7.98
CA THR A 163 -6.89 -1.70 7.68
C THR A 163 -7.02 -0.18 7.79
N PHE A 164 -8.18 0.32 8.20
CA PHE A 164 -8.43 1.74 8.39
C PHE A 164 -7.78 2.26 9.67
N VAL A 165 -7.01 3.34 9.54
CA VAL A 165 -6.46 4.11 10.66
C VAL A 165 -6.75 5.60 10.41
N GLU A 166 -7.31 6.26 11.40
CA GLU A 166 -7.58 7.70 11.36
C GLU A 166 -6.31 8.50 11.63
N GLU A 167 -6.15 9.63 10.93
CA GLU A 167 -5.07 10.59 11.22
C GLU A 167 -5.28 11.23 12.59
N ASP A 168 -4.25 11.19 13.41
CA ASP A 168 -4.24 11.76 14.76
C ASP A 168 -3.49 13.10 14.75
N PRO A 169 -4.13 14.21 15.13
CA PRO A 169 -3.48 15.51 15.22
C PRO A 169 -2.29 15.55 16.19
N GLU A 170 -2.28 14.68 17.21
CA GLU A 170 -1.21 14.60 18.21
C GLU A 170 0.01 13.81 17.73
N ASP A 171 -0.12 13.03 16.65
CA ASP A 171 0.99 12.32 16.02
C ASP A 171 0.98 12.53 14.49
N PRO A 172 1.37 13.71 14.02
CA PRO A 172 1.31 14.06 12.61
C PRO A 172 2.16 13.10 11.73
N PRO A 173 1.70 12.79 10.51
CA PRO A 173 2.38 11.89 9.59
C PRO A 173 3.82 12.31 9.29
N ARG A 174 4.75 11.37 9.37
CA ARG A 174 6.14 11.49 8.91
C ARG A 174 6.34 10.65 7.68
N TYR A 175 6.82 11.26 6.59
CA TYR A 175 6.85 10.61 5.28
C TYR A 175 8.21 9.99 4.95
N GLY A 176 8.19 9.05 4.02
CA GLY A 176 9.33 8.27 3.55
C GLY A 176 9.13 6.78 3.69
N ILE A 177 10.23 6.05 3.86
CA ILE A 177 10.24 4.59 4.07
C ILE A 177 11.13 4.24 5.26
N LEU A 178 10.92 3.07 5.84
CA LEU A 178 11.86 2.52 6.81
C LEU A 178 13.24 2.35 6.13
N GLY A 179 14.26 3.05 6.62
CA GLY A 179 15.57 3.04 5.97
C GLY A 179 15.63 3.88 4.69
N ASN A 180 15.29 5.16 4.77
CA ASN A 180 15.30 6.10 3.65
C ASN A 180 16.56 6.03 2.78
N LEU A 181 16.38 6.01 1.45
CA LEU A 181 17.48 5.93 0.48
C LEU A 181 18.36 7.19 0.45
N ASN A 182 17.85 8.33 0.92
CA ASN A 182 18.53 9.64 0.91
C ASN A 182 19.20 9.95 -0.45
N SER A 183 18.44 9.79 -1.52
CA SER A 183 18.93 9.95 -2.89
C SER A 183 17.88 10.60 -3.79
N PHE A 184 18.33 11.50 -4.66
CA PHE A 184 17.53 12.06 -5.76
C PHE A 184 17.82 11.40 -7.12
N ASN A 185 18.70 10.39 -7.16
CA ASN A 185 18.97 9.65 -8.39
C ASN A 185 17.79 8.74 -8.75
N PRO A 186 17.06 8.99 -9.86
CA PRO A 186 15.86 8.23 -10.20
C PRO A 186 16.13 6.75 -10.49
N LEU A 187 17.29 6.41 -11.06
CA LEU A 187 17.67 5.01 -11.27
C LEU A 187 17.91 4.29 -9.93
N ARG A 188 18.59 4.96 -9.00
CA ARG A 188 18.79 4.38 -7.65
C ARG A 188 17.45 4.17 -6.95
N ILE A 189 16.54 5.13 -7.02
CA ILE A 189 15.21 5.02 -6.42
C ILE A 189 14.42 3.88 -7.06
N ALA A 190 14.43 3.78 -8.39
CA ALA A 190 13.64 2.77 -9.12
C ALA A 190 14.16 1.32 -8.92
N PHE A 191 15.46 1.13 -8.70
CA PHE A 191 16.06 -0.20 -8.73
C PHE A 191 16.77 -0.63 -7.45
N ALA A 192 16.80 0.20 -6.40
CA ALA A 192 17.49 -0.15 -5.15
C ALA A 192 16.93 -1.43 -4.52
N GLU A 193 15.61 -1.53 -4.37
CA GLU A 193 14.98 -2.71 -3.75
C GLU A 193 15.11 -3.97 -4.62
N TRP A 194 15.03 -3.84 -5.93
CA TRP A 194 15.33 -4.95 -6.86
C TRP A 194 16.77 -5.44 -6.73
N GLY A 195 17.72 -4.51 -6.55
CA GLY A 195 19.13 -4.83 -6.31
C GLY A 195 19.34 -5.57 -5.00
N THR A 196 18.67 -5.15 -3.92
CA THR A 196 18.72 -5.85 -2.63
C THR A 196 18.08 -7.22 -2.67
N ILE A 197 16.94 -7.39 -3.36
CA ILE A 197 16.34 -8.72 -3.60
C ILE A 197 17.33 -9.65 -4.28
N ILE A 198 17.99 -9.22 -5.36
CA ILE A 198 18.96 -10.03 -6.09
C ILE A 198 20.15 -10.43 -5.18
N GLN A 199 20.66 -9.50 -4.36
CA GLN A 199 21.76 -9.78 -3.42
C GLN A 199 21.35 -10.80 -2.37
N ASP A 200 20.16 -10.63 -1.77
CA ASP A 200 19.62 -11.51 -0.74
C ASP A 200 19.37 -12.93 -1.28
N VAL A 201 18.76 -13.05 -2.47
CA VAL A 201 18.54 -14.34 -3.13
C VAL A 201 19.85 -15.04 -3.46
N ARG A 202 20.88 -14.31 -3.89
CA ARG A 202 22.23 -14.89 -4.13
C ARG A 202 22.92 -15.36 -2.85
N GLY A 203 22.63 -14.73 -1.71
CA GLY A 203 23.15 -15.08 -0.40
C GLY A 203 22.33 -16.13 0.35
N ALA A 204 21.17 -16.52 -0.17
CA ALA A 204 20.24 -17.44 0.49
C ALA A 204 20.85 -18.84 0.67
N LYS A 205 20.60 -19.42 1.84
CA LYS A 205 21.13 -20.74 2.23
C LYS A 205 20.09 -21.87 2.04
N SER A 206 18.85 -21.52 1.70
CA SER A 206 17.77 -22.51 1.51
C SER A 206 16.69 -21.99 0.55
N GLY A 207 15.91 -22.91 -0.02
CA GLY A 207 14.73 -22.55 -0.85
C GLY A 207 13.69 -21.75 -0.07
N ARG A 208 13.56 -21.97 1.26
CA ARG A 208 12.70 -21.16 2.14
C ARG A 208 13.18 -19.72 2.22
N GLU A 209 14.49 -19.50 2.35
CA GLU A 209 15.05 -18.14 2.37
C GLU A 209 14.84 -17.43 1.03
N ILE A 210 15.06 -18.12 -0.12
CA ILE A 210 14.74 -17.56 -1.46
C ILE A 210 13.29 -17.12 -1.52
N PHE A 211 12.35 -17.99 -1.13
CA PHE A 211 10.93 -17.66 -1.12
C PHE A 211 10.63 -16.46 -0.23
N MET A 212 11.19 -16.41 0.99
CA MET A 212 10.95 -15.31 1.92
C MET A 212 11.59 -14.00 1.46
N PHE A 213 12.75 -14.03 0.80
CA PHE A 213 13.34 -12.83 0.21
C PHE A 213 12.54 -12.27 -0.96
N LEU A 214 11.79 -13.10 -1.68
CA LEU A 214 10.92 -12.69 -2.78
C LEU A 214 9.52 -12.30 -2.30
N MET A 215 8.88 -13.15 -1.50
CA MET A 215 7.45 -13.11 -1.19
C MET A 215 7.15 -12.84 0.30
N GLY A 216 8.16 -12.78 1.16
CA GLY A 216 7.99 -12.39 2.56
C GLY A 216 7.75 -10.89 2.71
N PRO A 217 7.46 -10.42 3.92
CA PRO A 217 7.25 -8.99 4.17
C PRO A 217 8.53 -8.18 3.90
N PRO A 218 8.41 -6.93 3.41
CA PRO A 218 9.53 -6.02 3.29
C PRO A 218 10.32 -5.95 4.60
N GLY A 219 11.66 -5.97 4.50
CA GLY A 219 12.54 -5.96 5.67
C GLY A 219 12.71 -7.31 6.37
N TRP A 220 12.15 -8.40 5.85
CA TRP A 220 12.40 -9.72 6.40
C TRP A 220 13.89 -10.13 6.24
N SER A 221 14.45 -10.75 7.29
CA SER A 221 15.77 -11.40 7.25
C SER A 221 15.75 -12.69 8.09
N PRO A 222 16.60 -13.70 7.75
CA PRO A 222 16.61 -15.00 8.45
C PRO A 222 16.94 -14.89 9.94
N ASP A 223 17.74 -13.89 10.30
CA ASP A 223 18.23 -13.62 11.66
C ASP A 223 17.44 -12.55 12.41
N GLY A 224 16.41 -11.96 11.79
CA GLY A 224 15.62 -10.87 12.36
C GLY A 224 16.37 -9.53 12.50
N SER A 225 17.54 -9.38 11.86
CA SER A 225 18.37 -8.16 11.97
C SER A 225 17.76 -6.94 11.26
N ARG A 226 16.80 -7.15 10.37
CA ARG A 226 16.10 -6.09 9.66
C ARG A 226 14.71 -5.84 10.27
N GLN A 227 14.21 -4.64 10.09
CA GLN A 227 12.88 -4.24 10.57
C GLN A 227 11.80 -4.54 9.53
N THR A 228 10.77 -5.26 9.94
CA THR A 228 9.50 -5.38 9.23
C THR A 228 8.46 -4.45 9.86
N THR A 229 7.38 -4.14 9.17
CA THR A 229 6.25 -3.40 9.75
C THR A 229 5.77 -4.06 11.06
N ALA A 230 5.64 -5.38 11.07
CA ALA A 230 5.20 -6.12 12.27
C ALA A 230 6.14 -5.89 13.46
N SER A 231 7.47 -6.00 13.27
CA SER A 231 8.44 -5.78 14.34
C SER A 231 8.45 -4.35 14.86
N VAL A 232 8.25 -3.36 13.97
CA VAL A 232 8.17 -1.94 14.36
C VAL A 232 6.89 -1.68 15.16
N LYS A 233 5.74 -2.18 14.72
CA LYS A 233 4.47 -2.06 15.45
C LYS A 233 4.51 -2.74 16.81
N GLU A 234 5.12 -3.92 16.90
CA GLU A 234 5.29 -4.64 18.17
C GLU A 234 6.17 -3.87 19.16
N ALA A 235 7.31 -3.35 18.69
CA ALA A 235 8.20 -2.54 19.52
C ALA A 235 7.51 -1.26 20.02
N TRP A 236 6.75 -0.60 19.16
CA TRP A 236 5.96 0.58 19.52
C TRP A 236 4.86 0.23 20.53
N ALA A 237 4.10 -0.85 20.34
CA ALA A 237 3.06 -1.26 21.27
C ALA A 237 3.61 -1.55 22.69
N LYS A 238 4.78 -2.19 22.78
CA LYS A 238 5.49 -2.39 24.05
C LYS A 238 5.88 -1.07 24.71
N SER A 239 6.42 -0.11 23.93
CA SER A 239 6.87 1.19 24.45
C SER A 239 5.75 2.06 25.03
N ILE A 240 4.50 1.89 24.58
CA ILE A 240 3.35 2.62 25.14
C ILE A 240 2.70 1.88 26.31
N THR A 241 2.89 0.56 26.42
CA THR A 241 2.26 -0.25 27.49
C THR A 241 3.13 -0.29 28.74
N GLU A 242 4.44 -0.41 28.63
CA GLU A 242 5.37 -0.47 29.76
C GLU A 242 5.35 0.78 30.66
N PRO A 243 5.33 2.02 30.17
CA PRO A 243 5.21 3.22 30.99
C PRO A 243 3.87 3.29 31.77
N ALA A 244 2.76 2.88 31.13
CA ALA A 244 1.44 2.89 31.76
C ALA A 244 1.36 1.90 32.94
N LEU A 245 1.98 0.74 32.82
CA LEU A 245 2.07 -0.24 33.91
C LEU A 245 2.94 0.26 35.07
N ALA A 246 4.04 0.96 34.78
CA ALA A 246 4.90 1.54 35.80
C ALA A 246 4.20 2.67 36.56
N GLU A 247 3.39 3.49 35.90
CA GLU A 247 2.58 4.53 36.54
C GLU A 247 1.46 3.95 37.41
N GLU A 248 0.83 2.85 36.97
CA GLU A 248 -0.22 2.16 37.71
C GLU A 248 0.33 1.45 38.96
N GLU A 249 1.54 0.87 38.91
CA GLU A 249 2.23 0.32 40.07
C GLU A 249 2.68 1.37 41.10
N LEU A 250 2.97 2.61 40.67
CA LEU A 250 3.39 3.70 41.55
C LEU A 250 2.23 4.46 42.19
N ALA A 251 1.06 4.44 41.58
CA ALA A 251 -0.13 5.16 42.07
C ALA A 251 -0.65 4.70 43.46
N PRO A 252 -0.67 3.38 43.84
CA PRO A 252 -1.11 2.96 45.14
C PRO A 252 -0.16 3.31 46.27
N VAL A 253 1.14 3.43 46.01
CA VAL A 253 2.17 3.75 47.01
C VAL A 253 2.11 5.20 47.45
N ALA A 254 1.78 6.11 46.55
CA ALA A 254 1.68 7.54 46.85
C ALA A 254 0.44 7.89 47.70
N MET A 255 -0.66 7.13 47.58
CA MET A 255 -1.86 7.32 48.40
C MET A 255 -1.74 6.82 49.84
N GLN A 256 -0.88 5.82 50.10
CA GLN A 256 -0.63 5.30 51.45
C GLN A 256 0.40 6.12 52.25
N ALA A 257 1.15 6.99 51.66
CA ALA A 257 2.12 7.84 52.32
C ALA A 257 1.55 9.20 52.75
N ALA A 258 0.27 9.48 52.45
CA ALA A 258 -0.41 10.77 52.74
C ALA A 258 -1.46 10.65 53.89
N GLU A 259 -1.60 9.45 54.51
CA GLU A 259 -2.34 9.23 55.75
C GLU A 259 -1.38 9.06 56.94
#